data_8502a65c430d9782a0d40c235e202b7c
#
_entry.id   8502a65c430d9782a0d40c235e202b7c
#
_cell.length_a   1.000
_cell.length_b   1.000
_cell.length_c   1.000
_cell.angle_alpha   90.00
_cell.angle_beta   90.00
_cell.angle_gamma   90.00
#
_symmetry.space_group_name_H-M   'P 1'
#
loop_
_entity.id
_entity.type
_entity.pdbx_description
1 polymer ?
#
loop_
_entity_poly.entity_id
_entity_poly.type
_entity_poly.pdbx_seq_one_letter_code
_entity_poly.pdbx_strand_id
1 'polypeptide(L)'
;EEIMITTPALEVSSAWRASALPTGLTLMLVSGLIALLRSTNRAAVLSALAVVGVVALAFWGLGGVLPKLGNYNLLLFFVGLVGALVFAGVPIAFAFGLATFGYIALTTRLPTLVVIGRMDEGMSHIILLAVPLFVFLGLLIEATGMARAMVGFLASLLGHVRGGLSYVLVGAMYLVSGISGSKAADMAAVAPVLFPEMRKRGAKDGDLVALLSATGAQTETIPPSIVLITIGSVTGVSISAL
;
A
#
# COMPACT_ATOMS: atom_id res chain seq x y z
N GLU A 1 -11.10 10.37 -29.61
CA GLU A 1 -11.92 11.44 -28.98
C GLU A 1 -11.13 12.23 -27.92
N GLU A 2 -10.34 11.58 -27.07
CA GLU A 2 -9.56 12.26 -26.02
C GLU A 2 -8.46 13.22 -26.52
N ILE A 3 -8.00 13.09 -27.76
CA ILE A 3 -7.00 13.97 -28.35
C ILE A 3 -7.55 15.40 -28.54
N MET A 4 -8.86 15.54 -28.69
CA MET A 4 -9.56 16.83 -28.91
C MET A 4 -9.99 17.52 -27.62
N ILE A 5 -9.90 16.83 -26.46
CA ILE A 5 -10.26 17.37 -25.16
C ILE A 5 -9.00 17.89 -24.47
N THR A 6 -8.96 19.18 -24.19
CA THR A 6 -7.85 19.81 -23.48
C THR A 6 -8.15 19.92 -21.98
N THR A 7 -7.10 19.85 -21.16
CA THR A 7 -7.23 20.11 -19.74
C THR A 7 -7.44 21.62 -19.50
N PRO A 8 -8.42 22.04 -18.68
CA PRO A 8 -8.79 23.46 -18.52
C PRO A 8 -7.64 24.35 -18.02
N ALA A 9 -6.69 23.78 -17.29
CA ALA A 9 -5.62 24.53 -16.64
C ALA A 9 -4.37 24.74 -17.50
N LEU A 10 -4.07 23.80 -18.43
CA LEU A 10 -2.80 23.79 -19.17
C LEU A 10 -3.00 23.76 -20.69
N GLU A 11 -4.23 23.71 -21.18
CA GLU A 11 -4.58 23.57 -22.62
C GLU A 11 -3.89 22.38 -23.33
N VAL A 12 -3.42 21.39 -22.56
CA VAL A 12 -2.75 20.20 -23.06
C VAL A 12 -3.78 19.10 -23.28
N SER A 13 -3.64 18.34 -24.37
CA SER A 13 -4.54 17.22 -24.68
C SER A 13 -4.64 16.23 -23.51
N SER A 14 -5.86 15.83 -23.15
CA SER A 14 -6.13 14.81 -22.11
C SER A 14 -5.52 13.44 -22.44
N ALA A 15 -5.16 13.21 -23.71
CA ALA A 15 -4.47 11.99 -24.15
C ALA A 15 -3.14 11.75 -23.43
N TRP A 16 -2.43 12.80 -23.00
CA TRP A 16 -1.22 12.66 -22.20
C TRP A 16 -1.50 12.01 -20.83
N ARG A 17 -2.58 12.45 -20.18
CA ARG A 17 -3.03 11.84 -18.91
C ARG A 17 -3.49 10.40 -19.13
N ALA A 18 -4.30 10.16 -20.14
CA ALA A 18 -4.81 8.83 -20.47
C ALA A 18 -3.69 7.85 -20.89
N SER A 19 -2.59 8.34 -21.46
CA SER A 19 -1.43 7.52 -21.81
C SER A 19 -0.60 7.02 -20.63
N ALA A 20 -0.75 7.62 -19.45
CA ALA A 20 0.03 7.26 -18.27
C ALA A 20 -0.25 5.80 -17.83
N LEU A 21 -1.53 5.38 -17.83
CA LEU A 21 -1.93 4.04 -17.45
C LEU A 21 -1.37 2.96 -18.40
N PRO A 22 -1.59 3.00 -19.72
CA PRO A 22 -1.06 2.00 -20.63
C PRO A 22 0.47 2.01 -20.67
N THR A 23 1.10 3.18 -20.55
CA THR A 23 2.58 3.29 -20.49
C THR A 23 3.10 2.62 -19.22
N GLY A 24 2.50 2.91 -18.06
CA GLY A 24 2.87 2.29 -16.79
C GLY A 24 2.71 0.76 -16.82
N LEU A 25 1.61 0.26 -17.32
CA LEU A 25 1.37 -1.18 -17.47
C LEU A 25 2.38 -1.84 -18.43
N THR A 26 2.71 -1.18 -19.54
CA THR A 26 3.70 -1.69 -20.49
C THR A 26 5.10 -1.75 -19.86
N LEU A 27 5.51 -0.71 -19.12
CA LEU A 27 6.78 -0.70 -18.40
C LEU A 27 6.84 -1.78 -17.30
N MET A 28 5.74 -2.01 -16.59
CA MET A 28 5.64 -3.10 -15.61
C MET A 28 5.77 -4.47 -16.25
N LEU A 29 5.09 -4.72 -17.37
CA LEU A 29 5.21 -5.97 -18.13
C LEU A 29 6.63 -6.19 -18.64
N VAL A 30 7.24 -5.17 -19.23
CA VAL A 30 8.63 -5.25 -19.73
C VAL A 30 9.61 -5.50 -18.60
N SER A 31 9.51 -4.77 -17.49
CA SER A 31 10.39 -4.96 -16.34
C SER A 31 10.21 -6.34 -15.70
N GLY A 32 8.96 -6.81 -15.58
CA GLY A 32 8.65 -8.15 -15.09
C GLY A 32 9.21 -9.25 -15.99
N LEU A 33 9.08 -9.10 -17.31
CA LEU A 33 9.65 -10.03 -18.28
C LEU A 33 11.18 -10.05 -18.23
N ILE A 34 11.81 -8.88 -18.13
CA ILE A 34 13.27 -8.78 -17.97
C ILE A 34 13.73 -9.46 -16.68
N ALA A 35 13.03 -9.23 -15.56
CA ALA A 35 13.32 -9.86 -14.29
C ALA A 35 13.19 -11.39 -14.38
N LEU A 36 12.14 -11.88 -15.04
CA LEU A 36 11.91 -13.30 -15.26
C LEU A 36 13.03 -13.93 -16.10
N LEU A 37 13.41 -13.28 -17.20
CA LEU A 37 14.48 -13.76 -18.11
C LEU A 37 15.87 -13.72 -17.46
N ARG A 38 16.11 -12.78 -16.55
CA ARG A 38 17.37 -12.63 -15.79
C ARG A 38 17.43 -13.52 -14.54
N SER A 39 16.33 -14.16 -14.16
CA SER A 39 16.31 -15.04 -12.99
C SER A 39 17.20 -16.23 -13.19
N THR A 40 18.19 -16.38 -12.32
CA THR A 40 19.14 -17.52 -12.34
C THR A 40 18.50 -18.80 -11.82
N ASN A 41 17.44 -18.68 -11.03
CA ASN A 41 16.74 -19.83 -10.44
C ASN A 41 15.60 -20.30 -11.36
N ARG A 42 15.95 -21.17 -12.31
CA ARG A 42 14.97 -21.74 -13.26
C ARG A 42 13.86 -22.52 -12.57
N ALA A 43 14.13 -23.17 -11.43
CA ALA A 43 13.13 -23.92 -10.69
C ALA A 43 12.04 -22.96 -10.11
N ALA A 44 12.45 -21.80 -9.58
CA ALA A 44 11.51 -20.81 -9.09
C ALA A 44 10.66 -20.19 -10.22
N VAL A 45 11.25 -19.98 -11.40
CA VAL A 45 10.51 -19.49 -12.57
C VAL A 45 9.48 -20.53 -13.03
N LEU A 46 9.88 -21.79 -13.13
CA LEU A 46 8.98 -22.87 -13.53
C LEU A 46 7.85 -23.09 -12.52
N SER A 47 8.15 -23.02 -11.22
CA SER A 47 7.12 -23.14 -10.17
C SER A 47 6.14 -21.97 -10.21
N ALA A 48 6.60 -20.74 -10.43
CA ALA A 48 5.74 -19.58 -10.59
C ALA A 48 4.84 -19.70 -11.82
N LEU A 49 5.39 -20.10 -12.97
CA LEU A 49 4.60 -20.33 -14.19
C LEU A 49 3.60 -21.48 -14.01
N ALA A 50 3.98 -22.55 -13.30
CA ALA A 50 3.07 -23.65 -12.99
C ALA A 50 1.91 -23.19 -12.10
N VAL A 51 2.17 -22.38 -11.07
CA VAL A 51 1.12 -21.80 -10.22
C VAL A 51 0.17 -20.92 -11.04
N VAL A 52 0.70 -20.02 -11.87
CA VAL A 52 -0.13 -19.18 -12.76
C VAL A 52 -0.96 -20.05 -13.71
N GLY A 53 -0.36 -21.08 -14.31
CA GLY A 53 -1.05 -22.03 -15.19
C GLY A 53 -2.17 -22.78 -14.47
N VAL A 54 -1.92 -23.29 -13.27
CA VAL A 54 -2.92 -23.98 -12.45
C VAL A 54 -4.08 -23.06 -12.09
N VAL A 55 -3.78 -21.83 -11.66
CA VAL A 55 -4.81 -20.82 -11.35
C VAL A 55 -5.64 -20.48 -12.59
N ALA A 56 -5.00 -20.26 -13.73
CA ALA A 56 -5.71 -19.96 -14.98
C ALA A 56 -6.61 -21.13 -15.43
N LEU A 57 -6.12 -22.38 -15.36
CA LEU A 57 -6.92 -23.57 -15.67
C LEU A 57 -8.07 -23.77 -14.69
N ALA A 58 -7.84 -23.53 -13.39
CA ALA A 58 -8.89 -23.60 -12.39
C ALA A 58 -10.01 -22.60 -12.68
N PHE A 59 -9.68 -21.35 -13.01
CA PHE A 59 -10.67 -20.34 -13.37
C PHE A 59 -11.38 -20.69 -14.68
N TRP A 60 -10.68 -21.20 -15.67
CA TRP A 60 -11.29 -21.63 -16.92
C TRP A 60 -12.25 -22.80 -16.70
N GLY A 61 -11.86 -23.80 -15.93
CA GLY A 61 -12.71 -24.95 -15.59
C GLY A 61 -13.93 -24.58 -14.73
N LEU A 62 -13.79 -23.60 -13.84
CA LEU A 62 -14.86 -23.09 -12.98
C LEU A 62 -15.78 -22.08 -13.68
N GLY A 63 -15.43 -21.59 -14.87
CA GLY A 63 -16.15 -20.53 -15.59
C GLY A 63 -17.64 -20.79 -15.79
N GLY A 64 -18.06 -22.06 -15.90
CA GLY A 64 -19.47 -22.43 -16.00
C GLY A 64 -20.22 -22.51 -14.66
N VAL A 65 -19.51 -22.62 -13.54
CA VAL A 65 -20.07 -22.76 -12.18
C VAL A 65 -20.13 -21.41 -11.47
N LEU A 66 -19.11 -20.57 -11.68
CA LEU A 66 -18.97 -19.27 -11.03
C LEU A 66 -20.23 -18.36 -11.15
N PRO A 67 -20.85 -18.18 -12.32
CA PRO A 67 -22.05 -17.34 -12.41
C PRO A 67 -23.24 -17.83 -11.57
N LYS A 68 -23.25 -19.13 -11.23
CA LYS A 68 -24.34 -19.74 -10.42
C LYS A 68 -24.15 -19.55 -8.92
N LEU A 69 -22.97 -19.21 -8.47
CA LEU A 69 -22.63 -19.04 -7.05
C LEU A 69 -23.12 -17.70 -6.45
N GLY A 70 -23.60 -16.76 -7.30
CA GLY A 70 -24.12 -15.48 -6.82
C GLY A 70 -23.12 -14.74 -5.92
N ASN A 71 -23.58 -14.29 -4.74
CA ASN A 71 -22.77 -13.50 -3.81
C ASN A 71 -21.59 -14.28 -3.17
N TYR A 72 -21.61 -15.63 -3.20
CA TYR A 72 -20.45 -16.41 -2.72
C TYR A 72 -19.19 -16.17 -3.54
N ASN A 73 -19.32 -15.70 -4.78
CA ASN A 73 -18.17 -15.29 -5.57
C ASN A 73 -17.36 -14.16 -4.93
N LEU A 74 -17.99 -13.25 -4.19
CA LEU A 74 -17.27 -12.20 -3.45
C LEU A 74 -16.34 -12.81 -2.40
N LEU A 75 -16.81 -13.81 -1.65
CA LEU A 75 -15.97 -14.52 -0.69
C LEU A 75 -14.84 -15.29 -1.38
N LEU A 76 -15.15 -15.95 -2.50
CA LEU A 76 -14.15 -16.72 -3.24
C LEU A 76 -13.03 -15.82 -3.78
N PHE A 77 -13.36 -14.69 -4.42
CA PHE A 77 -12.37 -13.80 -5.03
C PHE A 77 -11.69 -12.89 -4.03
N PHE A 78 -12.44 -12.22 -3.15
CA PHE A 78 -11.88 -11.18 -2.28
C PHE A 78 -11.39 -11.69 -0.93
N VAL A 79 -11.83 -12.84 -0.48
CA VAL A 79 -11.29 -13.48 0.73
C VAL A 79 -10.39 -14.65 0.35
N GLY A 80 -10.85 -15.60 -0.45
CA GLY A 80 -10.11 -16.80 -0.81
C GLY A 80 -8.90 -16.50 -1.69
N LEU A 81 -9.12 -15.94 -2.88
CA LEU A 81 -8.04 -15.68 -3.85
C LEU A 81 -7.08 -14.60 -3.35
N VAL A 82 -7.59 -13.47 -2.85
CA VAL A 82 -6.73 -12.40 -2.30
C VAL A 82 -5.92 -12.93 -1.12
N GLY A 83 -6.56 -13.64 -0.19
CA GLY A 83 -5.85 -14.25 0.94
C GLY A 83 -4.74 -15.19 0.47
N ALA A 84 -5.04 -16.14 -0.42
CA ALA A 84 -4.05 -17.07 -0.96
C ALA A 84 -2.87 -16.35 -1.65
N LEU A 85 -3.13 -15.32 -2.46
CA LEU A 85 -2.10 -14.55 -3.14
C LEU A 85 -1.23 -13.75 -2.15
N VAL A 86 -1.83 -13.11 -1.15
CA VAL A 86 -1.10 -12.35 -0.12
C VAL A 86 -0.23 -13.28 0.71
N PHE A 87 -0.73 -14.44 1.14
CA PHE A 87 0.08 -15.45 1.84
C PHE A 87 1.19 -16.06 0.96
N ALA A 88 0.99 -16.10 -0.36
CA ALA A 88 2.03 -16.47 -1.32
C ALA A 88 3.08 -15.36 -1.55
N GLY A 89 2.93 -14.19 -0.93
CA GLY A 89 3.87 -13.06 -1.02
C GLY A 89 3.58 -12.11 -2.20
N VAL A 90 2.43 -12.22 -2.86
CA VAL A 90 2.03 -11.29 -3.91
C VAL A 90 1.65 -9.94 -3.27
N PRO A 91 2.16 -8.79 -3.77
CA PRO A 91 1.78 -7.49 -3.26
C PRO A 91 0.27 -7.28 -3.33
N ILE A 92 -0.31 -6.71 -2.27
CA ILE A 92 -1.75 -6.62 -2.06
C ILE A 92 -2.50 -5.94 -3.22
N ALA A 93 -1.88 -4.92 -3.84
CA ALA A 93 -2.45 -4.22 -4.99
C ALA A 93 -2.69 -5.14 -6.19
N PHE A 94 -1.73 -6.03 -6.50
CA PHE A 94 -1.86 -7.01 -7.58
C PHE A 94 -2.85 -8.12 -7.21
N ALA A 95 -2.90 -8.54 -5.95
CA ALA A 95 -3.85 -9.53 -5.47
C ALA A 95 -5.30 -9.03 -5.64
N PHE A 96 -5.59 -7.80 -5.20
CA PHE A 96 -6.91 -7.17 -5.39
C PHE A 96 -7.21 -6.89 -6.87
N GLY A 97 -6.22 -6.40 -7.64
CA GLY A 97 -6.38 -6.16 -9.07
C GLY A 97 -6.79 -7.43 -9.82
N LEU A 98 -6.09 -8.54 -9.57
CA LEU A 98 -6.39 -9.83 -10.18
C LEU A 98 -7.76 -10.37 -9.74
N ALA A 99 -8.08 -10.26 -8.45
CA ALA A 99 -9.38 -10.68 -7.92
C ALA A 99 -10.53 -9.88 -8.55
N THR A 100 -10.40 -8.55 -8.65
CA THR A 100 -11.41 -7.69 -9.26
C THR A 100 -11.59 -7.99 -10.75
N PHE A 101 -10.48 -8.09 -11.47
CA PHE A 101 -10.51 -8.42 -12.90
C PHE A 101 -11.13 -9.79 -13.13
N GLY A 102 -10.69 -10.81 -12.38
CA GLY A 102 -11.22 -12.17 -12.47
C GLY A 102 -12.71 -12.24 -12.10
N TYR A 103 -13.11 -11.53 -11.04
CA TYR A 103 -14.53 -11.46 -10.65
C TYR A 103 -15.39 -10.87 -11.76
N ILE A 104 -15.01 -9.73 -12.33
CA ILE A 104 -15.79 -9.07 -13.39
C ILE A 104 -15.81 -9.93 -14.65
N ALA A 105 -14.68 -10.47 -15.08
CA ALA A 105 -14.56 -11.24 -16.30
C ALA A 105 -15.33 -12.59 -16.27
N LEU A 106 -15.39 -13.23 -15.10
CA LEU A 106 -15.90 -14.60 -14.98
C LEU A 106 -17.30 -14.69 -14.36
N THR A 107 -17.72 -13.69 -13.58
CA THR A 107 -19.00 -13.77 -12.85
C THR A 107 -20.02 -12.74 -13.28
N THR A 108 -19.61 -11.71 -14.00
CA THR A 108 -20.50 -10.62 -14.43
C THR A 108 -20.57 -10.51 -15.95
N ARG A 109 -21.57 -9.78 -16.44
CA ARG A 109 -21.71 -9.42 -17.86
C ARG A 109 -21.14 -8.03 -18.17
N LEU A 110 -20.49 -7.40 -17.18
CA LEU A 110 -19.90 -6.10 -17.37
C LEU A 110 -18.64 -6.21 -18.25
N PRO A 111 -18.45 -5.28 -19.18
CA PRO A 111 -17.21 -5.25 -19.97
C PRO A 111 -16.01 -4.99 -19.05
N THR A 112 -14.93 -5.72 -19.25
CA THR A 112 -13.69 -5.58 -18.45
C THR A 112 -13.07 -4.18 -18.54
N LEU A 113 -13.45 -3.40 -19.56
CA LEU A 113 -13.08 -1.99 -19.71
C LEU A 113 -13.51 -1.13 -18.51
N VAL A 114 -14.59 -1.53 -17.79
CA VAL A 114 -15.02 -0.85 -16.57
C VAL A 114 -13.94 -0.85 -15.49
N VAL A 115 -13.12 -1.91 -15.40
CA VAL A 115 -12.00 -1.97 -14.45
C VAL A 115 -10.99 -0.87 -14.75
N ILE A 116 -10.64 -0.70 -16.03
CA ILE A 116 -9.69 0.31 -16.48
C ILE A 116 -10.22 1.73 -16.18
N GLY A 117 -11.49 1.97 -16.47
CA GLY A 117 -12.14 3.26 -16.17
C GLY A 117 -12.13 3.58 -14.68
N ARG A 118 -12.41 2.58 -13.83
CA ARG A 118 -12.36 2.76 -12.37
C ARG A 118 -10.94 2.95 -11.83
N MET A 119 -9.95 2.32 -12.45
CA MET A 119 -8.54 2.56 -12.11
C MET A 119 -8.13 3.99 -12.46
N ASP A 120 -8.49 4.49 -13.65
CA ASP A 120 -8.21 5.86 -14.07
C ASP A 120 -8.89 6.88 -13.16
N GLU A 121 -10.17 6.71 -12.85
CA GLU A 121 -10.92 7.54 -11.91
C GLU A 121 -10.27 7.56 -10.52
N GLY A 122 -9.91 6.37 -9.99
CA GLY A 122 -9.26 6.26 -8.69
C GLY A 122 -7.88 6.94 -8.65
N MET A 123 -7.09 6.83 -9.71
CA MET A 123 -5.76 7.47 -9.79
C MET A 123 -5.82 8.98 -10.06
N SER A 124 -6.89 9.47 -10.66
CA SER A 124 -7.07 10.89 -11.02
C SER A 124 -7.64 11.73 -9.89
N HIS A 125 -7.93 11.13 -8.73
CA HIS A 125 -8.56 11.85 -7.62
C HIS A 125 -7.59 12.88 -7.01
N ILE A 126 -8.00 14.15 -6.96
CA ILE A 126 -7.15 15.28 -6.52
C ILE A 126 -6.61 15.10 -5.09
N ILE A 127 -7.35 14.41 -4.23
CA ILE A 127 -6.94 14.12 -2.85
C ILE A 127 -5.65 13.30 -2.79
N LEU A 128 -5.40 12.44 -3.79
CA LEU A 128 -4.17 11.63 -3.86
C LEU A 128 -2.91 12.48 -4.06
N LEU A 129 -3.04 13.73 -4.51
CA LEU A 129 -1.92 14.67 -4.57
C LEU A 129 -1.33 14.98 -3.18
N ALA A 130 -2.12 14.79 -2.12
CA ALA A 130 -1.63 14.92 -0.75
C ALA A 130 -0.58 13.85 -0.39
N VAL A 131 -0.65 12.64 -0.97
CA VAL A 131 0.27 11.53 -0.67
C VAL A 131 1.73 11.90 -0.92
N PRO A 132 2.16 12.35 -2.13
CA PRO A 132 3.54 12.73 -2.35
C PRO A 132 3.98 13.92 -1.49
N LEU A 133 3.08 14.85 -1.15
CA LEU A 133 3.39 15.97 -0.26
C LEU A 133 3.67 15.51 1.17
N PHE A 134 2.88 14.58 1.71
CA PHE A 134 3.15 13.99 3.03
C PHE A 134 4.40 13.12 3.05
N VAL A 135 4.67 12.35 2.01
CA VAL A 135 5.92 11.61 1.89
C VAL A 135 7.12 12.56 1.88
N PHE A 136 7.04 13.64 1.11
CA PHE A 136 8.09 14.67 1.09
C PHE A 136 8.28 15.32 2.47
N LEU A 137 7.20 15.65 3.17
CA LEU A 137 7.26 16.18 4.53
C LEU A 137 7.91 15.19 5.50
N GLY A 138 7.57 13.88 5.41
CA GLY A 138 8.21 12.84 6.21
C GLY A 138 9.73 12.76 5.99
N LEU A 139 10.18 12.82 4.72
CA LEU A 139 11.59 12.84 4.36
C LEU A 139 12.30 14.10 4.89
N LEU A 140 11.62 15.24 4.87
CA LEU A 140 12.15 16.49 5.46
C LEU A 140 12.34 16.36 6.97
N ILE A 141 11.39 15.79 7.69
CA ILE A 141 11.47 15.55 9.14
C ILE A 141 12.66 14.65 9.46
N GLU A 142 12.87 13.62 8.66
CA GLU A 142 14.03 12.72 8.80
C GLU A 142 15.34 13.45 8.49
N ALA A 143 15.44 14.11 7.35
CA ALA A 143 16.66 14.80 6.89
C ALA A 143 17.08 15.97 7.81
N THR A 144 16.13 16.70 8.38
CA THR A 144 16.40 17.82 9.31
C THR A 144 16.75 17.35 10.72
N GLY A 145 16.63 16.06 11.02
CA GLY A 145 16.85 15.52 12.37
C GLY A 145 15.74 15.90 13.37
N MET A 146 14.64 16.45 12.91
CA MET A 146 13.51 16.86 13.75
C MET A 146 12.92 15.67 14.51
N ALA A 147 12.77 14.50 13.86
CA ALA A 147 12.32 13.28 14.53
C ALA A 147 13.23 12.92 15.71
N ARG A 148 14.56 13.04 15.56
CA ARG A 148 15.53 12.79 16.63
C ARG A 148 15.38 13.79 17.77
N ALA A 149 15.17 15.06 17.48
CA ALA A 149 14.94 16.09 18.50
C ALA A 149 13.65 15.82 19.29
N MET A 150 12.56 15.42 18.61
CA MET A 150 11.28 15.04 19.23
C MET A 150 11.45 13.82 20.15
N VAL A 151 12.16 12.78 19.70
CA VAL A 151 12.48 11.60 20.53
C VAL A 151 13.32 12.01 21.74
N GLY A 152 14.33 12.88 21.56
CA GLY A 152 15.16 13.39 22.65
C GLY A 152 14.36 14.16 23.69
N PHE A 153 13.44 15.00 23.25
CA PHE A 153 12.52 15.72 24.13
C PHE A 153 11.66 14.77 24.96
N LEU A 154 11.01 13.80 24.33
CA LEU A 154 10.21 12.81 25.05
C LEU A 154 11.06 11.94 26.00
N ALA A 155 12.27 11.59 25.59
CA ALA A 155 13.19 10.83 26.43
C ALA A 155 13.61 11.61 27.68
N SER A 156 13.78 12.92 27.57
CA SER A 156 14.08 13.78 28.74
C SER A 156 12.90 13.86 29.71
N LEU A 157 11.67 13.83 29.18
CA LEU A 157 10.44 13.94 29.96
C LEU A 157 10.04 12.61 30.61
N LEU A 158 10.12 11.50 29.90
CA LEU A 158 9.59 10.19 30.32
C LEU A 158 10.66 9.13 30.53
N GLY A 159 11.89 9.36 30.09
CA GLY A 159 12.98 8.37 30.12
C GLY A 159 13.43 7.95 31.52
N HIS A 160 13.13 8.74 32.56
CA HIS A 160 13.45 8.45 33.95
C HIS A 160 12.42 7.51 34.61
N VAL A 161 11.25 7.34 34.04
CA VAL A 161 10.19 6.46 34.59
C VAL A 161 10.49 5.00 34.28
N ARG A 162 10.04 4.08 35.13
CA ARG A 162 10.16 2.63 34.90
C ARG A 162 9.40 2.24 33.61
N GLY A 163 10.08 1.66 32.63
CA GLY A 163 9.51 1.42 31.30
C GLY A 163 9.42 2.67 30.40
N GLY A 164 9.99 3.81 30.83
CA GLY A 164 9.86 5.12 30.18
C GLY A 164 10.24 5.12 28.71
N LEU A 165 11.25 4.35 28.28
CA LEU A 165 11.65 4.29 26.88
C LEU A 165 10.57 3.64 25.99
N SER A 166 9.76 2.71 26.53
CA SER A 166 8.60 2.18 25.79
C SER A 166 7.53 3.26 25.58
N TYR A 167 7.25 4.08 26.60
CA TYR A 167 6.35 5.22 26.45
C TYR A 167 6.91 6.28 25.50
N VAL A 168 8.24 6.52 25.54
CA VAL A 168 8.92 7.42 24.59
C VAL A 168 8.76 6.91 23.16
N LEU A 169 8.92 5.59 22.92
CA LEU A 169 8.73 5.01 21.59
C LEU A 169 7.31 5.23 21.11
N VAL A 170 6.31 4.88 21.92
CA VAL A 170 4.90 5.07 21.58
C VAL A 170 4.61 6.55 21.31
N GLY A 171 4.97 7.44 22.23
CA GLY A 171 4.74 8.88 22.08
C GLY A 171 5.46 9.49 20.87
N ALA A 172 6.69 9.07 20.59
CA ALA A 172 7.45 9.52 19.43
C ALA A 172 6.78 9.07 18.12
N MET A 173 6.33 7.81 18.05
CA MET A 173 5.60 7.31 16.90
C MET A 173 4.31 8.10 16.67
N TYR A 174 3.55 8.41 17.71
CA TYR A 174 2.34 9.23 17.59
C TYR A 174 2.64 10.64 17.11
N LEU A 175 3.65 11.31 17.65
CA LEU A 175 4.02 12.67 17.25
C LEU A 175 4.54 12.73 15.81
N VAL A 176 5.49 11.86 15.47
CA VAL A 176 6.08 11.85 14.13
C VAL A 176 5.03 11.45 13.09
N SER A 177 4.21 10.44 13.40
CA SER A 177 3.17 9.95 12.51
C SER A 177 2.05 10.95 12.26
N GLY A 178 1.69 11.75 13.26
CA GLY A 178 0.73 12.84 13.11
C GLY A 178 1.20 13.96 12.18
N ILE A 179 2.44 13.92 11.70
CA ILE A 179 2.99 14.91 10.77
C ILE A 179 3.33 14.26 9.42
N SER A 180 4.03 13.11 9.42
CA SER A 180 4.59 12.53 8.19
C SER A 180 3.57 11.76 7.35
N GLY A 181 2.59 11.14 8.00
CA GLY A 181 1.63 10.24 7.35
C GLY A 181 2.23 8.94 6.79
N SER A 182 3.55 8.72 6.91
CA SER A 182 4.25 7.54 6.39
C SER A 182 4.84 6.69 7.50
N LYS A 183 4.20 5.58 7.85
CA LYS A 183 4.62 4.70 8.95
C LYS A 183 5.99 4.08 8.75
N ALA A 184 6.32 3.72 7.52
CA ALA A 184 7.64 3.17 7.21
C ALA A 184 8.76 4.19 7.49
N ALA A 185 8.56 5.46 7.10
CA ALA A 185 9.48 6.54 7.39
C ALA A 185 9.56 6.82 8.90
N ASP A 186 8.41 6.82 9.60
CA ASP A 186 8.35 7.03 11.04
C ASP A 186 9.13 5.97 11.81
N MET A 187 8.91 4.68 11.47
CA MET A 187 9.65 3.58 12.07
C MET A 187 11.14 3.67 11.79
N ALA A 188 11.53 4.02 10.56
CA ALA A 188 12.92 4.21 10.16
C ALA A 188 13.59 5.37 10.92
N ALA A 189 12.85 6.42 11.24
CA ALA A 189 13.36 7.57 11.99
C ALA A 189 13.47 7.28 13.49
N VAL A 190 12.51 6.59 14.10
CA VAL A 190 12.42 6.38 15.55
C VAL A 190 13.27 5.19 16.04
N ALA A 191 13.25 4.06 15.32
CA ALA A 191 13.92 2.84 15.75
C ALA A 191 15.44 3.00 15.95
N PRO A 192 16.21 3.62 15.04
CA PRO A 192 17.66 3.78 15.21
C PRO A 192 18.03 4.63 16.43
N VAL A 193 17.15 5.51 16.87
CA VAL A 193 17.39 6.40 18.02
C VAL A 193 17.15 5.67 19.34
N LEU A 194 16.06 4.90 19.42
CA LEU A 194 15.61 4.31 20.69
C LEU A 194 16.11 2.87 20.93
N PHE A 195 16.19 2.05 19.88
CA PHE A 195 16.56 0.64 20.04
C PHE A 195 17.91 0.41 20.72
N PRO A 196 18.99 1.15 20.38
CA PRO A 196 20.27 0.96 21.06
C PRO A 196 20.17 1.19 22.57
N GLU A 197 19.43 2.22 22.99
CA GLU A 197 19.29 2.54 24.41
C GLU A 197 18.35 1.55 25.14
N MET A 198 17.29 1.12 24.49
CA MET A 198 16.40 0.11 25.06
C MET A 198 17.11 -1.25 25.22
N ARG A 199 17.95 -1.65 24.26
CA ARG A 199 18.80 -2.86 24.37
C ARG A 199 19.77 -2.78 25.55
N LYS A 200 20.43 -1.62 25.75
CA LYS A 200 21.31 -1.41 26.91
C LYS A 200 20.59 -1.58 28.25
N ARG A 201 19.28 -1.29 28.28
CA ARG A 201 18.41 -1.49 29.45
C ARG A 201 17.80 -2.88 29.53
N GLY A 202 18.24 -3.84 28.68
CA GLY A 202 17.85 -5.25 28.73
C GLY A 202 16.59 -5.61 27.92
N ALA A 203 16.08 -4.72 27.06
CA ALA A 203 14.97 -5.06 26.18
C ALA A 203 15.40 -6.06 25.10
N LYS A 204 14.58 -7.06 24.84
CA LYS A 204 14.82 -8.08 23.81
C LYS A 204 14.39 -7.54 22.43
N ASP A 205 15.13 -7.92 21.40
CA ASP A 205 14.86 -7.45 20.02
C ASP A 205 13.42 -7.79 19.55
N GLY A 206 12.90 -8.96 19.91
CA GLY A 206 11.53 -9.34 19.59
C GLY A 206 10.49 -8.40 20.21
N ASP A 207 10.69 -8.00 21.46
CA ASP A 207 9.78 -7.07 22.16
C ASP A 207 9.83 -5.67 21.53
N LEU A 208 11.03 -5.22 21.12
CA LEU A 208 11.21 -3.93 20.46
C LEU A 208 10.52 -3.87 19.11
N VAL A 209 10.70 -4.92 18.30
CA VAL A 209 10.05 -5.01 16.98
C VAL A 209 8.54 -5.14 17.14
N ALA A 210 8.06 -5.94 18.10
CA ALA A 210 6.64 -6.09 18.36
C ALA A 210 6.00 -4.77 18.80
N LEU A 211 6.63 -4.04 19.73
CA LEU A 211 6.14 -2.73 20.18
C LEU A 211 6.14 -1.70 19.07
N LEU A 212 7.21 -1.62 18.27
CA LEU A 212 7.29 -0.70 17.14
C LEU A 212 6.22 -1.01 16.08
N SER A 213 6.03 -2.28 15.74
CA SER A 213 5.07 -2.71 14.73
C SER A 213 3.62 -2.46 15.18
N ALA A 214 3.31 -2.80 16.44
CA ALA A 214 1.98 -2.56 17.00
C ALA A 214 1.66 -1.06 17.07
N THR A 215 2.61 -0.24 17.50
CA THR A 215 2.45 1.22 17.55
C THR A 215 2.32 1.80 16.15
N GLY A 216 3.14 1.33 15.19
CA GLY A 216 3.06 1.74 13.80
C GLY A 216 1.70 1.42 13.17
N ALA A 217 1.16 0.23 13.41
CA ALA A 217 -0.19 -0.12 12.93
C ALA A 217 -1.28 0.78 13.56
N GLN A 218 -1.16 1.09 14.84
CA GLN A 218 -2.13 1.92 15.57
C GLN A 218 -2.13 3.37 15.10
N THR A 219 -0.97 3.92 14.76
CA THR A 219 -0.85 5.33 14.29
C THR A 219 -1.47 5.56 12.90
N GLU A 220 -1.84 4.52 12.15
CA GLU A 220 -2.59 4.66 10.90
C GLU A 220 -3.97 5.29 11.09
N THR A 221 -4.52 5.23 12.28
CA THR A 221 -5.84 5.82 12.62
C THR A 221 -5.77 7.32 12.92
N ILE A 222 -4.57 7.90 12.97
CA ILE A 222 -4.39 9.32 13.29
C ILE A 222 -4.18 10.12 12.00
N PRO A 223 -5.02 11.11 11.70
CA PRO A 223 -4.80 12.01 10.58
C PRO A 223 -3.53 12.89 10.81
N PRO A 224 -2.76 13.19 9.74
CA PRO A 224 -2.87 12.71 8.38
C PRO A 224 -2.36 11.28 8.20
N SER A 225 -3.17 10.43 7.57
CA SER A 225 -2.78 9.05 7.22
C SER A 225 -2.97 8.84 5.73
N ILE A 226 -1.94 8.31 5.07
CA ILE A 226 -2.00 7.96 3.64
C ILE A 226 -3.11 6.94 3.39
N VAL A 227 -3.34 6.01 4.34
CA VAL A 227 -4.40 5.01 4.24
C VAL A 227 -5.78 5.67 4.30
N LEU A 228 -6.02 6.59 5.24
CA LEU A 228 -7.29 7.33 5.34
C LEU A 228 -7.53 8.21 4.11
N ILE A 229 -6.48 8.86 3.59
CA ILE A 229 -6.56 9.64 2.35
C ILE A 229 -6.99 8.75 1.19
N THR A 230 -6.39 7.56 1.07
CA THR A 230 -6.74 6.59 0.01
C THR A 230 -8.17 6.08 0.16
N ILE A 231 -8.60 5.74 1.37
CA ILE A 231 -9.99 5.34 1.66
C ILE A 231 -10.95 6.46 1.29
N GLY A 232 -10.69 7.69 1.73
CA GLY A 232 -11.51 8.85 1.42
C GLY A 232 -11.63 9.11 -0.09
N SER A 233 -10.54 8.94 -0.84
CA SER A 233 -10.54 9.13 -2.29
C SER A 233 -11.42 8.11 -3.04
N VAL A 234 -11.47 6.87 -2.56
CA VAL A 234 -12.25 5.78 -3.19
C VAL A 234 -13.71 5.80 -2.74
N THR A 235 -13.96 6.10 -1.47
CA THR A 235 -15.31 6.06 -0.89
C THR A 235 -16.08 7.36 -1.03
N GLY A 236 -15.40 8.47 -1.36
CA GLY A 236 -16.00 9.80 -1.41
C GLY A 236 -16.34 10.38 -0.03
N VAL A 237 -15.90 9.74 1.06
CA VAL A 237 -16.10 10.23 2.43
C VAL A 237 -15.11 11.36 2.72
N SER A 238 -15.57 12.42 3.38
CA SER A 238 -14.69 13.51 3.80
C SER A 238 -13.64 13.01 4.79
N ILE A 239 -12.36 13.33 4.54
CA ILE A 239 -11.24 12.96 5.43
C ILE A 239 -11.43 13.59 6.83
N SER A 240 -12.09 14.73 6.92
CA SER A 240 -12.40 15.38 8.21
C SER A 240 -13.51 14.67 9.00
N ALA A 241 -14.21 13.72 8.38
CA ALA A 241 -15.25 12.90 9.02
C ALA A 241 -14.74 11.48 9.36
N LEU A 242 -13.53 11.14 8.97
CA LEU A 242 -12.81 9.92 9.32
C LEU A 242 -11.94 10.14 10.56
#